data_6b16f5b21bb290469a10d7affd6abab0
#
_entry.id   6b16f5b21bb290469a10d7affd6abab0
#
_cell.length_a   1.000
_cell.length_b   1.000
_cell.length_c   1.000
_cell.angle_alpha   90.00
_cell.angle_beta   90.00
_cell.angle_gamma   90.00
#
_symmetry.space_group_name_H-M   'P 1'
#
loop_
_entity.id
_entity.type
_entity.pdbx_description
1 polymer ?
#
loop_
_entity_poly.entity_id
_entity_poly.type
_entity_poly.pdbx_seq_one_letter_code
_entity_poly.pdbx_strand_id
1 'polypeptide(L)'
;MQKQIGIILKSASLGIACLCCICCSENKTQDFQIIRFDKDLYRYLTENAPDSILKDHTDFLDVFGEGVLSIGKSDSTGFFSRLKEYFSEPTLMGIYKDEQEKFTDMTDINKELSKGLHIFLQQFPQIKPPKVYMHVSGFFQNVVVTDDILSLSADKYLGSDYPVYQDYFYEFQRELMSCDRIVPDYLSGFMMANLPFFGNEDVLLDRILYEGKLRYILSKLLPKRKVWEYIGYDEEQYEWCDLHQSQIWNTIIENHHLFTPDYFSTSQYLKDAPHTAYLPADAPGKVGIWLGFRIISAYMEQKPKTTWIELMENTDYQEILKQSKYKPQ
;
A
#
# COMPACT_ATOMS: atom_id res chain seq x y z
N MET A 1 50.56 25.34 59.46
CA MET A 1 50.68 24.26 60.47
C MET A 1 49.83 23.08 59.92
N GLN A 2 50.55 22.10 59.43
CA GLN A 2 50.66 20.71 59.94
C GLN A 2 49.31 19.99 59.92
N LYS A 3 49.12 18.78 59.39
CA LYS A 3 50.02 17.61 59.20
C LYS A 3 49.42 16.68 58.10
N GLN A 4 50.33 16.07 57.33
CA GLN A 4 50.10 14.88 56.57
C GLN A 4 49.77 13.69 57.49
N ILE A 5 48.86 12.78 57.04
CA ILE A 5 48.96 11.35 57.38
C ILE A 5 48.51 10.57 56.13
N GLY A 6 49.50 9.83 55.63
CA GLY A 6 49.25 8.89 54.54
C GLY A 6 48.73 7.57 55.10
N ILE A 7 47.84 6.94 54.32
CA ILE A 7 47.48 5.52 54.51
C ILE A 7 47.52 4.83 53.14
N ILE A 8 48.37 3.84 53.10
CA ILE A 8 48.54 2.86 52.03
C ILE A 8 47.35 1.94 52.05
N LEU A 9 46.64 1.77 50.94
CA LEU A 9 45.68 0.72 50.80
C LEU A 9 46.01 -0.16 49.60
N LYS A 10 46.11 -1.45 49.92
CA LYS A 10 46.47 -2.57 49.05
C LYS A 10 45.43 -2.73 47.96
N SER A 11 45.89 -2.98 46.74
CA SER A 11 45.10 -3.47 45.60
C SER A 11 44.47 -4.83 45.88
N ALA A 12 43.17 -4.90 45.82
CA ALA A 12 42.43 -6.16 45.64
C ALA A 12 41.73 -6.10 44.28
N SER A 13 42.26 -6.77 43.30
CA SER A 13 41.66 -7.00 42.00
C SER A 13 40.50 -7.95 42.16
N LEU A 14 39.28 -7.43 42.11
CA LEU A 14 38.07 -8.23 41.99
C LEU A 14 37.62 -8.20 40.51
N GLY A 15 37.92 -9.30 39.81
CA GLY A 15 37.43 -9.52 38.46
C GLY A 15 35.90 -9.68 38.45
N ILE A 16 35.19 -8.66 37.99
CA ILE A 16 33.78 -8.77 37.65
C ILE A 16 33.72 -9.32 36.24
N ALA A 17 33.45 -10.63 36.15
CA ALA A 17 33.04 -11.24 34.91
C ALA A 17 31.63 -10.74 34.58
N CYS A 18 31.56 -9.77 33.67
CA CYS A 18 30.29 -9.33 33.07
C CYS A 18 29.81 -10.44 32.17
N LEU A 19 28.95 -11.34 32.71
CA LEU A 19 28.12 -12.20 31.87
C LEU A 19 27.17 -11.30 31.11
N CYS A 20 27.54 -10.94 29.87
CA CYS A 20 26.56 -10.48 28.88
C CYS A 20 25.64 -11.66 28.59
N CYS A 21 24.54 -11.74 29.31
CA CYS A 21 23.37 -12.48 28.84
C CYS A 21 22.91 -11.79 27.57
N ILE A 22 23.41 -12.26 26.42
CA ILE A 22 22.76 -12.03 25.15
C ILE A 22 21.44 -12.79 25.28
N CYS A 23 20.40 -12.10 25.75
CA CYS A 23 19.04 -12.50 25.48
C CYS A 23 18.86 -12.40 23.95
N CYS A 24 19.16 -13.48 23.25
CA CYS A 24 18.51 -13.74 21.99
C CYS A 24 17.03 -13.89 22.33
N SER A 25 16.29 -12.78 22.36
CA SER A 25 14.88 -12.83 22.09
C SER A 25 14.81 -13.37 20.66
N GLU A 26 14.42 -14.61 20.50
CA GLU A 26 13.83 -15.08 19.25
C GLU A 26 12.70 -14.08 18.96
N ASN A 27 13.00 -13.11 18.10
CA ASN A 27 11.94 -12.35 17.42
C ASN A 27 11.16 -13.43 16.68
N LYS A 28 10.10 -13.95 17.29
CA LYS A 28 9.07 -14.67 16.56
C LYS A 28 8.62 -13.68 15.48
N THR A 29 9.09 -13.88 14.27
CA THR A 29 8.63 -13.13 13.10
C THR A 29 7.11 -13.29 13.10
N GLN A 30 6.41 -12.17 13.32
CA GLN A 30 4.95 -12.17 13.32
C GLN A 30 4.52 -12.61 11.91
N ASP A 31 3.93 -13.77 11.78
CA ASP A 31 3.41 -14.24 10.50
C ASP A 31 2.07 -13.55 10.23
N PHE A 32 2.04 -12.67 9.22
CA PHE A 32 0.84 -11.97 8.82
C PHE A 32 -0.01 -12.89 7.95
N GLN A 33 -1.13 -13.34 8.50
CA GLN A 33 -2.11 -14.13 7.77
C GLN A 33 -3.35 -13.28 7.51
N ILE A 34 -3.88 -13.37 6.30
CA ILE A 34 -5.13 -12.73 5.95
C ILE A 34 -6.27 -13.45 6.68
N ILE A 35 -6.95 -12.71 7.55
CA ILE A 35 -8.14 -13.19 8.24
C ILE A 35 -9.30 -13.19 7.22
N ARG A 36 -9.84 -14.36 6.96
CA ARG A 36 -10.87 -14.61 5.94
C ARG A 36 -12.26 -14.28 6.48
N PHE A 37 -12.47 -12.99 6.80
CA PHE A 37 -13.79 -12.49 7.17
C PHE A 37 -14.82 -12.72 6.06
N ASP A 38 -14.41 -12.63 4.81
CA ASP A 38 -15.19 -12.98 3.64
C ASP A 38 -15.77 -14.41 3.74
N LYS A 39 -14.99 -15.41 4.16
CA LYS A 39 -15.49 -16.79 4.32
C LYS A 39 -16.53 -16.90 5.43
N ASP A 40 -16.29 -16.28 6.56
CA ASP A 40 -17.17 -16.37 7.70
C ASP A 40 -18.50 -15.62 7.42
N LEU A 41 -18.43 -14.47 6.75
CA LEU A 41 -19.60 -13.76 6.31
C LEU A 41 -20.41 -14.56 5.24
N TYR A 42 -19.73 -15.17 4.27
CA TYR A 42 -20.40 -16.00 3.28
C TYR A 42 -21.15 -17.18 3.92
N ARG A 43 -20.52 -17.87 4.89
CA ARG A 43 -21.16 -18.95 5.65
C ARG A 43 -22.34 -18.45 6.46
N TYR A 44 -22.21 -17.29 7.09
CA TYR A 44 -23.31 -16.65 7.82
C TYR A 44 -24.52 -16.39 6.92
N LEU A 45 -24.30 -15.94 5.70
CA LEU A 45 -25.35 -15.60 4.74
C LEU A 45 -26.01 -16.83 4.11
N THR A 46 -25.26 -17.91 3.87
CA THR A 46 -25.71 -19.05 3.07
C THR A 46 -26.01 -20.32 3.87
N GLU A 47 -25.37 -20.53 5.01
CA GLU A 47 -25.45 -21.79 5.77
C GLU A 47 -26.25 -21.64 7.08
N ASN A 48 -26.93 -20.53 7.30
CA ASN A 48 -27.61 -20.21 8.57
C ASN A 48 -26.68 -20.32 9.80
N ALA A 49 -25.38 -19.98 9.62
CA ALA A 49 -24.45 -19.98 10.72
C ALA A 49 -24.88 -18.95 11.79
N PRO A 50 -24.56 -19.19 13.09
CA PRO A 50 -24.97 -18.27 14.15
C PRO A 50 -24.24 -16.93 14.06
N ASP A 51 -24.84 -15.85 14.56
CA ASP A 51 -24.23 -14.50 14.63
C ASP A 51 -22.87 -14.50 15.32
N SER A 52 -22.60 -15.50 16.18
CA SER A 52 -21.33 -15.62 16.89
C SER A 52 -20.12 -15.75 15.95
N ILE A 53 -20.29 -16.34 14.76
CA ILE A 53 -19.19 -16.47 13.78
C ILE A 53 -18.65 -15.10 13.35
N LEU A 54 -19.51 -14.08 13.25
CA LEU A 54 -19.10 -12.72 12.91
C LEU A 54 -18.64 -11.92 14.15
N LYS A 55 -19.10 -12.29 15.33
CA LYS A 55 -18.69 -11.65 16.59
C LYS A 55 -17.23 -11.92 16.96
N ASP A 56 -16.63 -12.96 16.41
CA ASP A 56 -15.19 -13.21 16.55
C ASP A 56 -14.34 -12.14 15.82
N HIS A 57 -14.97 -11.36 14.93
CA HIS A 57 -14.36 -10.26 14.16
C HIS A 57 -14.93 -8.89 14.58
N THR A 58 -15.33 -8.69 15.83
CA THR A 58 -16.06 -7.48 16.29
C THR A 58 -15.35 -6.18 15.88
N ASP A 59 -14.02 -6.11 16.03
CA ASP A 59 -13.23 -4.92 15.69
C ASP A 59 -13.39 -4.56 14.21
N PHE A 60 -13.36 -5.56 13.33
CA PHE A 60 -13.52 -5.36 11.89
C PHE A 60 -14.98 -5.19 11.49
N LEU A 61 -15.91 -5.87 12.15
CA LEU A 61 -17.34 -5.83 11.81
C LEU A 61 -17.91 -4.42 11.91
N ASP A 62 -17.46 -3.62 12.88
CA ASP A 62 -17.85 -2.21 13.01
C ASP A 62 -17.28 -1.37 11.85
N VAL A 63 -16.00 -1.54 11.53
CA VAL A 63 -15.36 -0.86 10.40
C VAL A 63 -16.04 -1.25 9.09
N PHE A 64 -16.37 -2.51 8.91
CA PHE A 64 -17.06 -3.02 7.74
C PHE A 64 -18.48 -2.48 7.62
N GLY A 65 -19.26 -2.54 8.71
CA GLY A 65 -20.64 -2.10 8.71
C GLY A 65 -20.80 -0.59 8.54
N GLU A 66 -20.04 0.21 9.27
CA GLU A 66 -20.12 1.67 9.23
C GLU A 66 -19.30 2.28 8.08
N GLY A 67 -18.04 1.86 7.96
CA GLY A 67 -17.08 2.46 7.02
C GLY A 67 -17.17 1.92 5.58
N VAL A 68 -17.51 0.65 5.40
CA VAL A 68 -17.56 0.03 4.06
C VAL A 68 -18.99 0.00 3.53
N LEU A 69 -19.94 -0.58 4.28
CA LEU A 69 -21.31 -0.80 3.79
C LEU A 69 -22.28 0.35 4.11
N SER A 70 -21.91 1.26 5.02
CA SER A 70 -22.79 2.34 5.51
C SER A 70 -24.11 1.85 6.12
N ILE A 71 -24.10 0.69 6.78
CA ILE A 71 -25.27 0.09 7.44
C ILE A 71 -25.26 0.26 8.97
N GLY A 72 -24.25 0.96 9.51
CA GLY A 72 -24.08 1.25 10.93
C GLY A 72 -23.21 0.24 11.67
N LYS A 73 -23.02 0.46 12.99
CA LYS A 73 -22.19 -0.40 13.84
C LYS A 73 -22.87 -1.71 14.19
N SER A 74 -22.07 -2.71 14.51
CA SER A 74 -22.50 -4.07 14.79
C SER A 74 -23.41 -4.20 16.03
N ASP A 75 -23.32 -3.27 16.99
CA ASP A 75 -24.15 -3.20 18.18
C ASP A 75 -25.49 -2.46 17.97
N SER A 76 -25.68 -1.83 16.79
CA SER A 76 -26.91 -1.09 16.48
C SER A 76 -28.10 -2.03 16.23
N THR A 77 -29.28 -1.60 16.69
CA THR A 77 -30.53 -2.37 16.51
C THR A 77 -30.77 -2.70 15.04
N GLY A 78 -30.97 -3.98 14.74
CA GLY A 78 -31.26 -4.47 13.37
C GLY A 78 -30.03 -4.54 12.45
N PHE A 79 -28.80 -4.41 12.97
CA PHE A 79 -27.59 -4.50 12.15
C PHE A 79 -27.54 -5.79 11.29
N PHE A 80 -27.72 -6.95 11.90
CA PHE A 80 -27.70 -8.23 11.16
C PHE A 80 -28.81 -8.36 10.14
N SER A 81 -29.95 -7.72 10.34
CA SER A 81 -31.03 -7.68 9.33
C SER A 81 -30.62 -6.83 8.13
N ARG A 82 -30.03 -5.63 8.36
CA ARG A 82 -29.52 -4.79 7.28
C ARG A 82 -28.36 -5.44 6.54
N LEU A 83 -27.49 -6.17 7.25
CA LEU A 83 -26.39 -6.92 6.64
C LEU A 83 -26.93 -8.00 5.70
N LYS A 84 -27.93 -8.78 6.10
CA LYS A 84 -28.59 -9.77 5.25
C LYS A 84 -29.33 -9.13 4.08
N GLU A 85 -29.99 -8.00 4.29
CA GLU A 85 -30.67 -7.25 3.23
C GLU A 85 -29.67 -6.74 2.18
N TYR A 86 -28.53 -6.19 2.61
CA TYR A 86 -27.45 -5.75 1.70
C TYR A 86 -26.99 -6.86 0.77
N PHE A 87 -26.78 -8.07 1.28
CA PHE A 87 -26.33 -9.23 0.53
C PHE A 87 -27.49 -10.07 -0.04
N SER A 88 -28.72 -9.55 -0.07
CA SER A 88 -29.86 -10.27 -0.67
C SER A 88 -29.91 -10.16 -2.21
N GLU A 89 -29.11 -9.27 -2.80
CA GLU A 89 -29.07 -9.04 -4.24
C GLU A 89 -28.38 -10.22 -4.94
N PRO A 90 -29.05 -10.88 -5.95
CA PRO A 90 -28.54 -12.10 -6.56
C PRO A 90 -27.19 -11.94 -7.28
N THR A 91 -26.96 -10.80 -7.96
CA THR A 91 -25.69 -10.54 -8.66
C THR A 91 -24.54 -10.45 -7.67
N LEU A 92 -24.74 -9.72 -6.56
CA LEU A 92 -23.72 -9.60 -5.50
C LEU A 92 -23.39 -10.96 -4.88
N MET A 93 -24.40 -11.79 -4.62
CA MET A 93 -24.19 -13.15 -4.09
C MET A 93 -23.52 -14.08 -5.12
N GLY A 94 -23.77 -13.87 -6.41
CA GLY A 94 -23.05 -14.55 -7.49
C GLY A 94 -21.56 -14.19 -7.48
N ILE A 95 -21.24 -12.90 -7.43
CA ILE A 95 -19.86 -12.40 -7.30
C ILE A 95 -19.18 -12.97 -6.05
N TYR A 96 -19.91 -13.00 -4.92
CA TYR A 96 -19.39 -13.51 -3.67
C TYR A 96 -19.03 -15.00 -3.77
N LYS A 97 -19.88 -15.79 -4.42
CA LYS A 97 -19.62 -17.22 -4.68
C LYS A 97 -18.35 -17.40 -5.53
N ASP A 98 -18.25 -16.66 -6.63
CA ASP A 98 -17.10 -16.72 -7.54
C ASP A 98 -15.80 -16.30 -6.81
N GLU A 99 -15.89 -15.34 -5.91
CA GLU A 99 -14.78 -14.91 -5.04
C GLU A 99 -14.33 -16.06 -4.12
N GLN A 100 -15.27 -16.74 -3.44
CA GLN A 100 -14.95 -17.88 -2.58
C GLN A 100 -14.27 -19.03 -3.33
N GLU A 101 -14.69 -19.30 -4.56
CA GLU A 101 -14.07 -20.30 -5.44
C GLU A 101 -12.66 -19.86 -5.87
N LYS A 102 -12.49 -18.60 -6.28
CA LYS A 102 -11.22 -18.02 -6.74
C LYS A 102 -10.16 -18.04 -5.66
N PHE A 103 -10.52 -17.62 -4.44
CA PHE A 103 -9.57 -17.45 -3.34
C PHE A 103 -9.62 -18.59 -2.30
N THR A 104 -9.80 -19.82 -2.78
CA THR A 104 -9.75 -21.03 -1.95
C THR A 104 -8.38 -21.24 -1.34
N ASP A 105 -7.30 -21.04 -2.11
CA ASP A 105 -5.92 -21.08 -1.67
C ASP A 105 -5.29 -19.69 -1.69
N MET A 106 -4.85 -19.23 -0.53
CA MET A 106 -4.22 -17.92 -0.30
C MET A 106 -2.74 -18.04 0.10
N THR A 107 -2.15 -19.23 -0.02
CA THR A 107 -0.82 -19.52 0.49
C THR A 107 0.25 -18.56 -0.05
N ASP A 108 0.31 -18.37 -1.35
CA ASP A 108 1.33 -17.51 -1.97
C ASP A 108 1.07 -16.03 -1.67
N ILE A 109 -0.20 -15.61 -1.67
CA ILE A 109 -0.60 -14.24 -1.33
C ILE A 109 -0.21 -13.92 0.13
N ASN A 110 -0.56 -14.81 1.07
CA ASN A 110 -0.17 -14.66 2.49
C ASN A 110 1.34 -14.57 2.66
N LYS A 111 2.09 -15.44 1.99
CA LYS A 111 3.55 -15.50 2.09
C LYS A 111 4.21 -14.22 1.55
N GLU A 112 3.76 -13.73 0.40
CA GLU A 112 4.32 -12.51 -0.20
C GLU A 112 3.95 -11.27 0.63
N LEU A 113 2.69 -11.16 1.05
CA LEU A 113 2.20 -10.06 1.89
C LEU A 113 2.90 -10.02 3.25
N SER A 114 2.97 -11.17 3.94
CA SER A 114 3.67 -11.28 5.23
C SER A 114 5.12 -10.83 5.13
N LYS A 115 5.82 -11.25 4.08
CA LYS A 115 7.19 -10.81 3.84
C LYS A 115 7.30 -9.31 3.60
N GLY A 116 6.42 -8.74 2.78
CA GLY A 116 6.38 -7.30 2.49
C GLY A 116 6.13 -6.48 3.75
N LEU A 117 5.09 -6.83 4.52
CA LEU A 117 4.76 -6.16 5.78
C LEU A 117 5.91 -6.26 6.80
N HIS A 118 6.55 -7.43 6.91
CA HIS A 118 7.67 -7.63 7.81
C HIS A 118 8.84 -6.69 7.47
N ILE A 119 9.24 -6.63 6.20
CA ILE A 119 10.30 -5.72 5.75
C ILE A 119 9.92 -4.26 6.00
N PHE A 120 8.67 -3.89 5.70
CA PHE A 120 8.18 -2.53 5.92
C PHE A 120 8.26 -2.11 7.40
N LEU A 121 7.74 -2.94 8.31
CA LEU A 121 7.73 -2.67 9.74
C LEU A 121 9.14 -2.67 10.37
N GLN A 122 10.09 -3.41 9.80
CA GLN A 122 11.50 -3.29 10.19
C GLN A 122 12.11 -1.94 9.85
N GLN A 123 11.70 -1.33 8.72
CA GLN A 123 12.17 -0.01 8.30
C GLN A 123 11.43 1.13 9.01
N PHE A 124 10.20 0.91 9.43
CA PHE A 124 9.33 1.87 10.11
C PHE A 124 8.83 1.32 11.45
N PRO A 125 9.72 1.14 12.44
CA PRO A 125 9.39 0.44 13.69
C PRO A 125 8.37 1.18 14.58
N GLN A 126 8.08 2.44 14.30
CA GLN A 126 7.05 3.23 14.97
C GLN A 126 5.63 2.89 14.49
N ILE A 127 5.49 2.23 13.35
CA ILE A 127 4.18 1.86 12.78
C ILE A 127 3.73 0.54 13.39
N LYS A 128 2.47 0.48 13.84
CA LYS A 128 1.88 -0.72 14.43
C LYS A 128 1.62 -1.78 13.37
N PRO A 129 1.87 -3.06 13.69
CA PRO A 129 1.46 -4.16 12.84
C PRO A 129 -0.07 -4.23 12.72
N PRO A 130 -0.65 -4.29 11.51
CA PRO A 130 -2.08 -4.38 11.33
C PRO A 130 -2.58 -5.83 11.49
N LYS A 131 -3.86 -5.98 11.89
CA LYS A 131 -4.62 -7.19 11.57
C LYS A 131 -5.05 -7.10 10.11
N VAL A 132 -4.76 -8.13 9.33
CA VAL A 132 -5.04 -8.13 7.89
C VAL A 132 -6.30 -8.91 7.61
N TYR A 133 -7.28 -8.28 6.98
CA TYR A 133 -8.58 -8.86 6.64
C TYR A 133 -8.80 -8.91 5.13
N MET A 134 -9.63 -9.81 4.69
CA MET A 134 -10.23 -9.84 3.37
C MET A 134 -11.75 -9.77 3.51
N HIS A 135 -12.41 -8.99 2.66
CA HIS A 135 -13.86 -8.81 2.65
C HIS A 135 -14.43 -8.76 1.23
N VAL A 136 -15.74 -8.77 1.12
CA VAL A 136 -16.50 -8.51 -0.12
C VAL A 136 -17.43 -7.33 0.16
N SER A 137 -17.42 -6.33 -0.70
CA SER A 137 -18.17 -5.09 -0.49
C SER A 137 -19.19 -4.73 -1.59
N GLY A 138 -19.26 -5.48 -2.68
CA GLY A 138 -20.02 -5.07 -3.87
C GLY A 138 -19.32 -3.93 -4.62
N PHE A 139 -18.00 -3.98 -4.71
CA PHE A 139 -17.11 -3.03 -5.41
C PHE A 139 -16.95 -1.64 -4.75
N PHE A 140 -17.35 -1.46 -3.49
CA PHE A 140 -17.27 -0.14 -2.87
C PHE A 140 -15.84 0.28 -2.50
N GLN A 141 -15.24 -0.34 -1.52
CA GLN A 141 -13.92 0.05 -1.00
C GLN A 141 -12.85 -0.97 -1.38
N ASN A 142 -11.80 -0.53 -2.08
CA ASN A 142 -10.69 -1.44 -2.43
C ASN A 142 -9.90 -1.84 -1.21
N VAL A 143 -9.36 -0.86 -0.50
CA VAL A 143 -8.51 -1.04 0.67
C VAL A 143 -9.03 -0.15 1.79
N VAL A 144 -9.14 -0.70 2.98
CA VAL A 144 -9.52 0.00 4.20
C VAL A 144 -8.37 -0.10 5.19
N VAL A 145 -7.93 1.04 5.71
CA VAL A 145 -6.87 1.12 6.71
C VAL A 145 -7.36 1.94 7.90
N THR A 146 -7.18 1.38 9.09
CA THR A 146 -7.32 2.08 10.37
C THR A 146 -6.04 1.94 11.16
N ASP A 147 -6.00 2.37 12.42
CA ASP A 147 -4.80 2.29 13.28
C ASP A 147 -4.24 0.86 13.41
N ASP A 148 -5.10 -0.16 13.34
CA ASP A 148 -4.73 -1.56 13.58
C ASP A 148 -5.37 -2.55 12.60
N ILE A 149 -6.10 -2.06 11.58
CA ILE A 149 -6.75 -2.89 10.57
C ILE A 149 -6.27 -2.49 9.18
N LEU A 150 -5.98 -3.51 8.39
CA LEU A 150 -5.74 -3.42 6.95
C LEU A 150 -6.65 -4.44 6.26
N SER A 151 -7.57 -4.02 5.44
CA SER A 151 -8.50 -4.90 4.74
C SER A 151 -8.61 -4.59 3.26
N LEU A 152 -8.90 -5.59 2.44
CA LEU A 152 -9.03 -5.48 0.99
C LEU A 152 -10.31 -6.16 0.51
N SER A 153 -11.00 -5.53 -0.44
CA SER A 153 -12.21 -6.04 -1.05
C SER A 153 -11.87 -7.03 -2.18
N ALA A 154 -12.00 -8.32 -1.91
CA ALA A 154 -11.56 -9.39 -2.82
C ALA A 154 -12.38 -9.46 -4.11
N ASP A 155 -13.63 -9.02 -4.08
CA ASP A 155 -14.53 -8.94 -5.25
C ASP A 155 -14.02 -8.02 -6.37
N LYS A 156 -12.98 -7.23 -6.13
CA LYS A 156 -12.29 -6.42 -7.15
C LYS A 156 -11.08 -7.09 -7.80
N TYR A 157 -10.82 -8.37 -7.51
CA TYR A 157 -9.61 -9.07 -7.98
C TYR A 157 -9.90 -10.43 -8.62
N LEU A 158 -11.10 -10.57 -9.22
CA LEU A 158 -11.52 -11.83 -9.84
C LEU A 158 -10.86 -12.09 -11.21
N GLY A 159 -10.30 -11.08 -11.83
CA GLY A 159 -9.63 -11.12 -13.13
C GLY A 159 -10.16 -10.02 -14.05
N SER A 160 -9.28 -9.45 -14.89
CA SER A 160 -9.63 -8.35 -15.79
C SER A 160 -10.77 -8.68 -16.77
N ASP A 161 -10.91 -9.96 -17.09
CA ASP A 161 -11.91 -10.52 -18.02
C ASP A 161 -13.18 -11.03 -17.31
N TYR A 162 -13.28 -10.85 -15.96
CA TYR A 162 -14.46 -11.26 -15.22
C TYR A 162 -15.73 -10.59 -15.78
N PRO A 163 -16.74 -11.37 -16.23
CA PRO A 163 -17.82 -10.83 -17.06
C PRO A 163 -18.59 -9.68 -16.42
N VAL A 164 -18.86 -9.77 -15.11
CA VAL A 164 -19.65 -8.74 -14.40
C VAL A 164 -18.94 -7.39 -14.38
N TYR A 165 -17.62 -7.36 -14.44
CA TYR A 165 -16.87 -6.09 -14.46
C TYR A 165 -17.15 -5.24 -15.70
N GLN A 166 -17.55 -5.84 -16.82
CA GLN A 166 -17.84 -5.10 -18.06
C GLN A 166 -19.02 -4.13 -17.89
N ASP A 167 -19.95 -4.44 -16.99
CA ASP A 167 -21.12 -3.60 -16.73
C ASP A 167 -20.82 -2.43 -15.78
N TYR A 168 -19.72 -2.48 -15.01
CA TYR A 168 -19.43 -1.55 -13.93
C TYR A 168 -18.14 -0.75 -14.09
N PHE A 169 -17.18 -1.24 -14.90
CA PHE A 169 -15.84 -0.67 -14.99
C PHE A 169 -15.36 -0.50 -16.42
N TYR A 170 -14.66 0.60 -16.67
CA TYR A 170 -13.93 0.80 -17.91
C TYR A 170 -12.78 -0.19 -18.06
N GLU A 171 -12.34 -0.44 -19.28
CA GLU A 171 -11.27 -1.39 -19.60
C GLU A 171 -9.98 -1.11 -18.81
N PHE A 172 -9.50 0.12 -18.82
CA PHE A 172 -8.30 0.52 -18.07
C PHE A 172 -8.41 0.30 -16.55
N GLN A 173 -9.62 0.29 -15.98
CA GLN A 173 -9.85 -0.05 -14.58
C GLN A 173 -9.79 -1.56 -14.36
N ARG A 174 -10.37 -2.32 -15.29
CA ARG A 174 -10.42 -3.80 -15.22
C ARG A 174 -9.03 -4.42 -15.31
N GLU A 175 -8.10 -3.83 -16.06
CA GLU A 175 -6.70 -4.25 -16.14
C GLU A 175 -6.03 -4.35 -14.75
N LEU A 176 -6.44 -3.52 -13.81
CA LEU A 176 -5.94 -3.52 -12.43
C LEU A 176 -6.69 -4.50 -11.51
N MET A 177 -7.75 -5.16 -11.98
CA MET A 177 -8.64 -5.98 -11.16
C MET A 177 -8.28 -7.48 -11.24
N SER A 178 -6.99 -7.80 -11.13
CA SER A 178 -6.46 -9.16 -11.14
C SER A 178 -5.84 -9.56 -9.80
N CYS A 179 -5.77 -10.86 -9.51
CA CYS A 179 -5.23 -11.36 -8.25
C CYS A 179 -3.75 -10.97 -8.02
N ASP A 180 -3.00 -10.68 -9.07
CA ASP A 180 -1.62 -10.22 -8.97
C ASP A 180 -1.51 -8.85 -8.27
N ARG A 181 -2.60 -8.06 -8.28
CA ARG A 181 -2.66 -6.75 -7.66
C ARG A 181 -2.94 -6.79 -6.16
N ILE A 182 -3.40 -7.89 -5.61
CA ILE A 182 -3.80 -8.00 -4.19
C ILE A 182 -2.67 -7.55 -3.26
N VAL A 183 -1.48 -8.14 -3.38
CA VAL A 183 -0.36 -7.82 -2.48
C VAL A 183 0.18 -6.41 -2.69
N PRO A 184 0.44 -5.94 -3.94
CA PRO A 184 0.78 -4.54 -4.18
C PRO A 184 -0.22 -3.54 -3.60
N ASP A 185 -1.52 -3.80 -3.71
CA ASP A 185 -2.56 -2.87 -3.27
C ASP A 185 -2.72 -2.87 -1.75
N TYR A 186 -2.63 -4.03 -1.07
CA TYR A 186 -2.54 -4.07 0.39
C TYR A 186 -1.37 -3.22 0.90
N LEU A 187 -0.16 -3.43 0.35
CA LEU A 187 1.04 -2.71 0.78
C LEU A 187 0.96 -1.23 0.43
N SER A 188 0.47 -0.87 -0.75
CA SER A 188 0.30 0.53 -1.16
C SER A 188 -0.69 1.26 -0.26
N GLY A 189 -1.86 0.66 0.01
CA GLY A 189 -2.86 1.24 0.91
C GLY A 189 -2.30 1.44 2.32
N PHE A 190 -1.59 0.44 2.85
CA PHE A 190 -0.96 0.53 4.17
C PHE A 190 0.13 1.60 4.23
N MET A 191 0.97 1.70 3.19
CA MET A 191 1.98 2.76 3.09
C MET A 191 1.35 4.14 3.00
N MET A 192 0.36 4.35 2.15
CA MET A 192 -0.29 5.65 1.98
C MET A 192 -0.94 6.15 3.28
N ALA A 193 -1.56 5.25 4.06
CA ALA A 193 -2.17 5.61 5.33
C ALA A 193 -1.15 5.97 6.42
N ASN A 194 0.04 5.34 6.42
CA ASN A 194 1.06 5.52 7.44
C ASN A 194 2.19 6.47 7.07
N LEU A 195 2.31 6.81 5.80
CA LEU A 195 3.34 7.70 5.24
C LEU A 195 2.65 8.84 4.47
N PRO A 196 1.97 9.77 5.14
CA PRO A 196 1.16 10.79 4.50
C PRO A 196 1.99 11.73 3.62
N PHE A 197 1.33 12.32 2.65
CA PHE A 197 1.92 13.36 1.81
C PHE A 197 2.15 14.65 2.59
N PHE A 198 3.34 15.20 2.45
CA PHE A 198 3.70 16.53 2.94
C PHE A 198 4.28 17.34 1.78
N GLY A 199 3.46 18.20 1.20
CA GLY A 199 3.82 19.03 0.06
C GLY A 199 2.63 19.84 -0.42
N ASN A 200 2.74 20.44 -1.60
CA ASN A 200 1.63 21.14 -2.21
C ASN A 200 0.87 20.22 -3.19
N GLU A 201 -0.40 19.95 -2.88
CA GLU A 201 -1.28 19.09 -3.68
C GLU A 201 -1.45 19.58 -5.13
N ASP A 202 -1.29 20.88 -5.35
CA ASP A 202 -1.45 21.50 -6.66
C ASP A 202 -0.16 21.47 -7.49
N VAL A 203 1.00 21.18 -6.88
CA VAL A 203 2.30 21.16 -7.57
C VAL A 203 2.63 19.77 -8.07
N LEU A 204 2.78 19.62 -9.37
CA LEU A 204 3.05 18.33 -10.01
C LEU A 204 4.33 17.68 -9.48
N LEU A 205 5.43 18.43 -9.32
CA LEU A 205 6.68 17.89 -8.82
C LEU A 205 6.51 17.22 -7.45
N ASP A 206 5.83 17.90 -6.52
CA ASP A 206 5.63 17.41 -5.17
C ASP A 206 4.86 16.09 -5.18
N ARG A 207 3.79 16.04 -5.97
CA ARG A 207 2.92 14.88 -6.09
C ARG A 207 3.61 13.69 -6.75
N ILE A 208 4.28 13.89 -7.90
CA ILE A 208 4.93 12.77 -8.60
C ILE A 208 6.11 12.21 -7.80
N LEU A 209 6.85 13.05 -7.07
CA LEU A 209 7.96 12.55 -6.25
C LEU A 209 7.45 11.80 -5.01
N TYR A 210 6.36 12.24 -4.39
CA TYR A 210 5.73 11.47 -3.32
C TYR A 210 5.27 10.09 -3.82
N GLU A 211 4.54 10.03 -4.93
CA GLU A 211 4.13 8.75 -5.54
C GLU A 211 5.37 7.90 -5.90
N GLY A 212 6.41 8.54 -6.43
CA GLY A 212 7.67 7.88 -6.74
C GLY A 212 8.36 7.25 -5.53
N LYS A 213 8.33 7.92 -4.36
CA LYS A 213 8.86 7.37 -3.10
C LYS A 213 8.11 6.10 -2.70
N LEU A 214 6.77 6.13 -2.75
CA LEU A 214 5.95 4.96 -2.44
C LEU A 214 6.24 3.79 -3.40
N ARG A 215 6.35 4.04 -4.72
CA ARG A 215 6.67 3.01 -5.73
C ARG A 215 8.08 2.47 -5.56
N TYR A 216 9.05 3.31 -5.20
CA TYR A 216 10.41 2.89 -4.88
C TYR A 216 10.42 1.93 -3.67
N ILE A 217 9.75 2.29 -2.57
CA ILE A 217 9.64 1.43 -1.39
C ILE A 217 8.95 0.12 -1.77
N LEU A 218 7.81 0.16 -2.47
CA LEU A 218 7.09 -1.02 -2.94
C LEU A 218 8.00 -1.96 -3.74
N SER A 219 8.86 -1.43 -4.59
CA SER A 219 9.82 -2.22 -5.37
C SER A 219 10.83 -2.98 -4.50
N LYS A 220 11.14 -2.46 -3.31
CA LYS A 220 12.02 -3.13 -2.34
C LYS A 220 11.28 -4.13 -1.46
N LEU A 221 9.99 -3.90 -1.22
CA LEU A 221 9.12 -4.86 -0.52
C LEU A 221 8.83 -6.10 -1.37
N LEU A 222 8.69 -5.92 -2.69
CA LEU A 222 8.31 -6.96 -3.67
C LEU A 222 9.40 -7.17 -4.75
N PRO A 223 10.64 -7.50 -4.40
CA PRO A 223 11.78 -7.46 -5.33
C PRO A 223 11.74 -8.51 -6.45
N LYS A 224 10.79 -9.44 -6.42
CA LYS A 224 10.61 -10.46 -7.45
C LYS A 224 9.63 -10.03 -8.55
N ARG A 225 8.90 -8.98 -8.32
CA ARG A 225 7.92 -8.44 -9.25
C ARG A 225 8.61 -7.67 -10.37
N LYS A 226 7.95 -7.56 -11.50
CA LYS A 226 8.41 -6.78 -12.63
C LYS A 226 8.27 -5.28 -12.35
N VAL A 227 9.15 -4.47 -12.94
CA VAL A 227 9.21 -3.03 -12.66
C VAL A 227 7.91 -2.29 -12.98
N TRP A 228 7.19 -2.69 -14.00
CA TRP A 228 5.91 -2.10 -14.39
C TRP A 228 4.78 -2.39 -13.41
N GLU A 229 4.82 -3.54 -12.72
CA GLU A 229 3.80 -3.92 -11.75
C GLU A 229 3.73 -2.95 -10.54
N TYR A 230 4.85 -2.28 -10.19
CA TYR A 230 4.86 -1.29 -9.09
C TYR A 230 4.03 -0.05 -9.41
N ILE A 231 3.89 0.28 -10.68
CA ILE A 231 3.11 1.42 -11.15
C ILE A 231 1.66 0.99 -11.43
N GLY A 232 1.44 -0.30 -11.65
CA GLY A 232 0.19 -0.86 -12.13
C GLY A 232 0.08 -0.72 -13.65
N TYR A 233 1.18 -0.92 -14.33
CA TYR A 233 1.30 -1.00 -15.77
C TYR A 233 1.45 -2.45 -16.22
N ASP A 234 1.20 -2.70 -17.49
CA ASP A 234 1.76 -3.83 -18.23
C ASP A 234 3.13 -3.47 -18.82
N GLU A 235 3.75 -4.40 -19.53
CA GLU A 235 5.06 -4.23 -20.14
C GLU A 235 5.03 -3.17 -21.24
N GLU A 236 4.01 -3.16 -22.10
CA GLU A 236 3.87 -2.23 -23.23
C GLU A 236 3.71 -0.78 -22.77
N GLN A 237 2.90 -0.54 -21.74
CA GLN A 237 2.71 0.78 -21.12
C GLN A 237 4.02 1.31 -20.51
N TYR A 238 4.77 0.44 -19.84
CA TYR A 238 6.06 0.81 -19.27
C TYR A 238 7.10 1.12 -20.36
N GLU A 239 7.20 0.29 -21.39
CA GLU A 239 8.10 0.49 -22.51
C GLU A 239 7.75 1.76 -23.28
N TRP A 240 6.46 2.07 -23.46
CA TRP A 240 6.04 3.33 -24.06
C TRP A 240 6.62 4.52 -23.30
N CYS A 241 6.48 4.53 -21.97
CA CYS A 241 7.05 5.61 -21.16
C CYS A 241 8.58 5.69 -21.27
N ASP A 242 9.27 4.56 -21.29
CA ASP A 242 10.73 4.51 -21.43
C ASP A 242 11.22 5.03 -22.77
N LEU A 243 10.49 4.75 -23.86
CA LEU A 243 10.82 5.24 -25.20
C LEU A 243 10.51 6.74 -25.39
N HIS A 244 9.55 7.29 -24.62
CA HIS A 244 9.07 8.66 -24.79
C HIS A 244 9.49 9.60 -23.64
N GLN A 245 10.56 9.27 -22.91
CA GLN A 245 11.01 10.06 -21.74
C GLN A 245 11.21 11.54 -22.07
N SER A 246 11.91 11.85 -23.16
CA SER A 246 12.15 13.24 -23.56
C SER A 246 10.86 13.95 -23.93
N GLN A 247 9.91 13.28 -24.59
CA GLN A 247 8.62 13.88 -24.95
C GLN A 247 7.78 14.18 -23.71
N ILE A 248 7.70 13.23 -22.76
CA ILE A 248 6.99 13.43 -21.48
C ILE A 248 7.54 14.64 -20.75
N TRP A 249 8.88 14.68 -20.61
CA TRP A 249 9.55 15.77 -19.92
C TRP A 249 9.33 17.13 -20.58
N ASN A 250 9.54 17.19 -21.89
CA ASN A 250 9.37 18.43 -22.64
C ASN A 250 7.92 18.95 -22.57
N THR A 251 6.93 18.06 -22.69
CA THR A 251 5.51 18.44 -22.53
C THR A 251 5.24 19.07 -21.17
N ILE A 252 5.77 18.51 -20.09
CA ILE A 252 5.62 19.02 -18.74
C ILE A 252 6.28 20.41 -18.59
N ILE A 253 7.51 20.58 -19.15
CA ILE A 253 8.28 21.82 -19.02
C ILE A 253 7.70 22.93 -19.91
N GLU A 254 7.38 22.65 -21.17
CA GLU A 254 6.83 23.62 -22.11
C GLU A 254 5.47 24.18 -21.70
N ASN A 255 4.66 23.34 -21.05
CA ASN A 255 3.38 23.76 -20.48
C ASN A 255 3.52 24.38 -19.07
N HIS A 256 4.73 24.50 -18.54
CA HIS A 256 4.99 25.01 -17.17
C HIS A 256 4.31 24.23 -16.04
N HIS A 257 3.95 22.97 -16.27
CA HIS A 257 3.17 22.19 -15.30
C HIS A 257 3.97 21.74 -14.07
N LEU A 258 5.32 21.61 -14.18
CA LEU A 258 6.12 20.99 -13.13
C LEU A 258 6.10 21.72 -11.79
N PHE A 259 6.13 23.06 -11.82
CA PHE A 259 6.26 23.89 -10.61
C PHE A 259 5.07 24.83 -10.39
N THR A 260 4.23 25.03 -11.40
CA THR A 260 3.08 25.91 -11.29
C THR A 260 1.96 25.22 -10.51
N PRO A 261 1.46 25.82 -9.42
CA PRO A 261 0.33 25.24 -8.68
C PRO A 261 -0.94 25.22 -9.54
N ASP A 262 -1.34 24.05 -9.98
CA ASP A 262 -2.58 23.81 -10.71
C ASP A 262 -3.04 22.37 -10.48
N TYR A 263 -4.03 22.20 -9.61
CA TYR A 263 -4.62 20.92 -9.26
C TYR A 263 -5.14 20.17 -10.50
N PHE A 264 -5.80 20.87 -11.42
CA PHE A 264 -6.38 20.22 -12.58
C PHE A 264 -5.30 19.57 -13.44
N SER A 265 -4.28 20.32 -13.86
CA SER A 265 -3.17 19.79 -14.65
C SER A 265 -2.41 18.70 -13.89
N THR A 266 -2.11 18.91 -12.61
CA THR A 266 -1.43 17.92 -11.75
C THR A 266 -2.20 16.61 -11.72
N SER A 267 -3.52 16.65 -11.53
CA SER A 267 -4.37 15.46 -11.49
C SER A 267 -4.35 14.65 -12.80
N GLN A 268 -4.20 15.32 -13.97
CA GLN A 268 -4.16 14.64 -15.27
C GLN A 268 -2.97 13.69 -15.41
N TYR A 269 -1.84 13.98 -14.75
CA TYR A 269 -0.64 13.13 -14.79
C TYR A 269 -0.68 11.96 -13.79
N LEU A 270 -1.62 11.96 -12.85
CA LEU A 270 -1.62 11.03 -11.70
C LEU A 270 -2.78 10.04 -11.73
N LYS A 271 -3.90 10.38 -12.36
CA LYS A 271 -5.13 9.57 -12.30
C LYS A 271 -5.06 8.34 -13.19
N ASP A 272 -5.73 7.28 -12.75
CA ASP A 272 -6.10 6.17 -13.61
C ASP A 272 -7.04 6.68 -14.71
N ALA A 273 -6.58 6.60 -15.94
CA ALA A 273 -7.33 7.03 -17.11
C ALA A 273 -6.81 6.23 -18.31
N PRO A 274 -7.55 6.11 -19.41
CA PRO A 274 -7.06 5.37 -20.56
C PRO A 274 -5.78 5.99 -21.14
N HIS A 275 -5.56 7.30 -20.94
CA HIS A 275 -4.34 8.00 -21.35
C HIS A 275 -4.08 9.23 -20.47
N THR A 276 -2.83 9.67 -20.41
CA THR A 276 -2.45 10.93 -19.74
C THR A 276 -2.76 12.10 -20.67
N ALA A 277 -3.59 13.05 -20.21
CA ALA A 277 -3.86 14.29 -20.94
C ALA A 277 -2.55 15.06 -21.23
N TYR A 278 -2.56 15.90 -22.26
CA TYR A 278 -1.40 16.64 -22.79
C TYR A 278 -0.35 15.78 -23.52
N LEU A 279 -0.46 14.46 -23.49
CA LEU A 279 0.37 13.54 -24.25
C LEU A 279 -0.42 12.91 -25.42
N PRO A 280 0.25 12.26 -26.39
CA PRO A 280 -0.44 11.52 -27.44
C PRO A 280 -1.45 10.50 -26.91
N ALA A 281 -2.44 10.14 -27.71
CA ALA A 281 -3.54 9.28 -27.29
C ALA A 281 -3.13 7.84 -26.94
N ASP A 282 -1.94 7.42 -27.38
CA ASP A 282 -1.31 6.14 -27.06
C ASP A 282 -0.48 6.18 -25.77
N ALA A 283 -0.32 7.35 -25.15
CA ALA A 283 0.33 7.47 -23.84
C ALA A 283 -0.53 6.80 -22.76
N PRO A 284 0.05 5.98 -21.87
CA PRO A 284 -0.72 5.39 -20.79
C PRO A 284 -1.20 6.45 -19.79
N GLY A 285 -2.17 6.08 -18.96
CA GLY A 285 -2.53 6.88 -17.77
C GLY A 285 -1.38 6.93 -16.75
N LYS A 286 -1.45 7.80 -15.74
CA LYS A 286 -0.50 7.86 -14.60
C LYS A 286 0.97 8.11 -14.96
N VAL A 287 1.29 8.69 -16.11
CA VAL A 287 2.67 8.92 -16.54
C VAL A 287 3.49 9.69 -15.49
N GLY A 288 2.84 10.56 -14.70
CA GLY A 288 3.50 11.25 -13.59
C GLY A 288 4.01 10.30 -12.50
N ILE A 289 3.29 9.22 -12.20
CA ILE A 289 3.74 8.20 -11.22
C ILE A 289 4.98 7.47 -11.74
N TRP A 290 5.00 7.09 -13.02
CA TRP A 290 6.17 6.51 -13.66
C TRP A 290 7.37 7.47 -13.60
N LEU A 291 7.17 8.75 -13.97
CA LEU A 291 8.23 9.75 -13.92
C LEU A 291 8.78 9.95 -12.51
N GLY A 292 7.90 10.06 -11.52
CA GLY A 292 8.28 10.16 -10.12
C GLY A 292 9.12 8.96 -9.66
N PHE A 293 8.71 7.75 -10.02
CA PHE A 293 9.46 6.52 -9.73
C PHE A 293 10.86 6.54 -10.36
N ARG A 294 11.00 7.00 -11.61
CA ARG A 294 12.30 7.12 -12.30
C ARG A 294 13.21 8.15 -11.60
N ILE A 295 12.66 9.32 -11.24
CA ILE A 295 13.44 10.37 -10.54
C ILE A 295 13.89 9.89 -9.15
N ILE A 296 13.00 9.28 -8.37
CA ILE A 296 13.34 8.77 -7.05
C ILE A 296 14.33 7.61 -7.13
N SER A 297 14.20 6.71 -8.10
CA SER A 297 15.19 5.64 -8.32
C SER A 297 16.57 6.22 -8.60
N ALA A 298 16.67 7.20 -9.49
CA ALA A 298 17.91 7.90 -9.78
C ALA A 298 18.46 8.65 -8.53
N TYR A 299 17.61 9.27 -7.74
CA TYR A 299 18.00 9.91 -6.48
C TYR A 299 18.62 8.90 -5.51
N MET A 300 17.98 7.76 -5.31
CA MET A 300 18.47 6.72 -4.40
C MET A 300 19.78 6.05 -4.89
N GLU A 301 20.00 5.98 -6.21
CA GLU A 301 21.29 5.55 -6.79
C GLU A 301 22.42 6.54 -6.47
N GLN A 302 22.13 7.86 -6.50
CA GLN A 302 23.13 8.89 -6.11
C GLN A 302 23.34 8.93 -4.59
N LYS A 303 22.37 8.49 -3.80
CA LYS A 303 22.33 8.56 -2.33
C LYS A 303 22.10 7.20 -1.67
N PRO A 304 22.95 6.19 -1.91
CA PRO A 304 22.71 4.81 -1.48
C PRO A 304 22.64 4.59 0.04
N LYS A 305 23.04 5.60 0.84
CA LYS A 305 22.95 5.54 2.31
C LYS A 305 21.66 6.13 2.87
N THR A 306 20.83 6.76 2.05
CA THR A 306 19.55 7.33 2.49
C THR A 306 18.62 6.22 2.94
N THR A 307 18.16 6.29 4.17
CA THR A 307 17.15 5.36 4.71
C THR A 307 15.75 5.67 4.14
N TRP A 308 14.82 4.74 4.27
CA TRP A 308 13.44 4.98 3.81
C TRP A 308 12.74 6.04 4.66
N ILE A 309 13.08 6.15 5.95
CA ILE A 309 12.59 7.23 6.81
C ILE A 309 13.06 8.58 6.29
N GLU A 310 14.37 8.75 6.08
CA GLU A 310 14.93 9.99 5.53
C GLU A 310 14.38 10.33 4.14
N LEU A 311 14.14 9.31 3.29
CA LEU A 311 13.52 9.50 1.99
C LEU A 311 12.10 10.06 2.12
N MET A 312 11.28 9.51 3.02
CA MET A 312 9.89 9.95 3.20
C MET A 312 9.81 11.33 3.87
N GLU A 313 10.67 11.60 4.87
CA GLU A 313 10.70 12.86 5.60
C GLU A 313 11.27 14.04 4.78
N ASN A 314 12.07 13.76 3.75
CA ASN A 314 12.60 14.82 2.88
C ASN A 314 11.50 15.41 2.00
N THR A 315 11.04 16.60 2.31
CA THR A 315 10.01 17.36 1.57
C THR A 315 10.59 18.43 0.64
N ASP A 316 11.92 18.55 0.51
CA ASP A 316 12.54 19.41 -0.47
C ASP A 316 12.57 18.72 -1.85
N TYR A 317 11.40 18.71 -2.50
CA TYR A 317 11.21 18.03 -3.77
C TYR A 317 12.08 18.62 -4.89
N GLN A 318 12.39 19.92 -4.85
CA GLN A 318 13.28 20.55 -5.82
C GLN A 318 14.72 20.08 -5.65
N GLU A 319 15.21 19.98 -4.40
CA GLU A 319 16.55 19.47 -4.14
C GLU A 319 16.64 17.95 -4.44
N ILE A 320 15.57 17.17 -4.20
CA ILE A 320 15.53 15.77 -4.62
C ILE A 320 15.67 15.66 -6.15
N LEU A 321 14.90 16.44 -6.91
CA LEU A 321 15.00 16.48 -8.37
C LEU A 321 16.42 16.83 -8.83
N LYS A 322 17.00 17.88 -8.28
CA LYS A 322 18.36 18.33 -8.61
C LYS A 322 19.41 17.27 -8.28
N GLN A 323 19.34 16.64 -7.10
CA GLN A 323 20.30 15.63 -6.65
C GLN A 323 20.12 14.28 -7.36
N SER A 324 18.95 13.98 -7.86
CA SER A 324 18.70 12.77 -8.67
C SER A 324 19.55 12.74 -9.94
N LYS A 325 19.92 13.92 -10.45
CA LYS A 325 20.59 14.10 -11.76
C LYS A 325 19.80 13.42 -12.90
N TYR A 326 18.50 13.22 -12.69
CA TYR A 326 17.66 12.63 -13.71
C TYR A 326 17.72 13.43 -15.00
N LYS A 327 17.97 12.76 -16.10
CA LYS A 327 17.94 13.31 -17.46
C LYS A 327 17.14 12.34 -18.30
N PRO A 328 16.03 12.79 -18.91
CA PRO A 328 15.29 11.98 -19.87
C PRO A 328 16.17 11.66 -21.08
N GLN A 329 16.07 10.44 -21.56
CA GLN A 329 16.84 9.94 -22.72
C GLN A 329 16.01 10.08 -23.99
#